data_282a6405a6778399f707d80723e21ad4
#
_entry.id   282a6405a6778399f707d80723e21ad4
#
_cell.length_a   1.000
_cell.length_b   1.000
_cell.length_c   1.000
_cell.angle_alpha   90.00
_cell.angle_beta   90.00
_cell.angle_gamma   90.00
#
_symmetry.space_group_name_H-M   'P 1'
#
loop_
_entity.id
_entity.type
_entity.pdbx_description
1 polymer ?
#
loop_
_entity_poly.entity_id
_entity_poly.type
_entity_poly.pdbx_seq_one_letter_code
_entity_poly.pdbx_strand_id
1 'polypeptide(L)'
;MIYLYDDIKNYISGKRYDHTIGVEQECRQLAVLYKLNQAETDKLRVAGLLHDITKEVDFKGQLELCEKYNIEYDPLLLKTPKLLHAVTGAEVARNDFPSIVDDTVYNAIRCHSTGRNNMNIIDKLLLLSDYIEKTRKFKDCVKLRKYFYNRVNTDDRMKLLDDALIMSFDMTIKELLKDGRIIDLQTVRSRNYLLNEKLESNYTNE
;
A
#
# COMPACT_ATOMS: atom_id res chain seq x y z
N MET A 1 0.33 19.48 -7.90
CA MET A 1 -0.42 18.60 -6.96
C MET A 1 -1.87 18.99 -6.74
N ILE A 2 -2.26 20.27 -6.76
CA ILE A 2 -3.68 20.68 -6.60
C ILE A 2 -4.57 20.05 -7.69
N TYR A 3 -4.12 19.99 -8.92
CA TYR A 3 -4.87 19.40 -10.03
C TYR A 3 -5.16 17.89 -9.85
N LEU A 4 -4.28 17.13 -9.20
CA LEU A 4 -4.44 15.68 -9.03
C LEU A 4 -5.69 15.29 -8.21
N TYR A 5 -6.12 16.13 -7.27
CA TYR A 5 -7.36 15.89 -6.49
C TYR A 5 -8.62 15.91 -7.36
N ASP A 6 -8.63 16.72 -8.44
CA ASP A 6 -9.74 16.76 -9.37
C ASP A 6 -9.60 15.67 -10.42
N ASP A 7 -8.38 15.40 -10.90
CA ASP A 7 -8.12 14.37 -11.91
C ASP A 7 -8.54 12.97 -11.45
N ILE A 8 -8.26 12.60 -10.18
CA ILE A 8 -8.64 11.28 -9.64
C ILE A 8 -10.15 11.06 -9.58
N LYS A 9 -10.98 12.12 -9.59
CA LYS A 9 -12.45 11.99 -9.66
C LYS A 9 -12.96 11.38 -10.97
N ASN A 10 -12.12 11.38 -12.01
CA ASN A 10 -12.43 10.72 -13.27
C ASN A 10 -12.30 9.19 -13.18
N TYR A 11 -11.67 8.67 -12.13
CA TYR A 11 -11.37 7.25 -11.94
C TYR A 11 -12.11 6.62 -10.75
N ILE A 12 -12.28 7.39 -9.67
CA ILE A 12 -12.86 6.93 -8.41
C ILE A 12 -13.88 7.92 -7.87
N SER A 13 -14.87 7.43 -7.13
CA SER A 13 -15.99 8.23 -6.64
C SER A 13 -16.36 7.93 -5.18
N GLY A 14 -17.25 8.77 -4.63
CA GLY A 14 -17.89 8.54 -3.34
C GLY A 14 -16.94 8.10 -2.23
N LYS A 15 -17.26 6.98 -1.58
CA LYS A 15 -16.48 6.45 -0.45
C LYS A 15 -15.04 6.09 -0.83
N ARG A 16 -14.79 5.73 -2.09
CA ARG A 16 -13.43 5.42 -2.55
C ARG A 16 -12.60 6.69 -2.64
N TYR A 17 -13.17 7.77 -3.15
CA TYR A 17 -12.53 9.07 -3.13
C TYR A 17 -12.21 9.53 -1.70
N ASP A 18 -13.18 9.46 -0.77
CA ASP A 18 -12.97 9.84 0.64
C ASP A 18 -11.84 9.04 1.29
N HIS A 19 -11.79 7.72 1.03
CA HIS A 19 -10.71 6.84 1.47
C HIS A 19 -9.35 7.30 0.90
N THR A 20 -9.27 7.54 -0.40
CA THR A 20 -8.03 7.96 -1.07
C THR A 20 -7.51 9.29 -0.51
N ILE A 21 -8.41 10.25 -0.23
CA ILE A 21 -8.03 11.49 0.46
C ILE A 21 -7.54 11.21 1.89
N GLY A 22 -8.18 10.28 2.60
CA GLY A 22 -7.74 9.83 3.92
C GLY A 22 -6.34 9.23 3.90
N VAL A 23 -6.03 8.40 2.89
CA VAL A 23 -4.69 7.82 2.69
C VAL A 23 -3.65 8.91 2.41
N GLU A 24 -3.95 9.86 1.54
CA GLU A 24 -3.04 10.96 1.25
C GLU A 24 -2.75 11.83 2.50
N GLN A 25 -3.77 12.10 3.31
CA GLN A 25 -3.58 12.82 4.57
C GLN A 25 -2.71 12.03 5.55
N GLU A 26 -2.90 10.71 5.63
CA GLU A 26 -2.08 9.83 6.45
C GLU A 26 -0.62 9.80 5.93
N CYS A 27 -0.43 9.72 4.61
CA CYS A 27 0.89 9.83 3.98
C CYS A 27 1.63 11.11 4.38
N ARG A 28 0.95 12.27 4.42
CA ARG A 28 1.54 13.53 4.90
C ARG A 28 1.98 13.44 6.36
N GLN A 29 1.15 12.88 7.24
CA GLN A 29 1.47 12.75 8.65
C GLN A 29 2.68 11.85 8.85
N LEU A 30 2.72 10.70 8.15
CA LEU A 30 3.84 9.78 8.21
C LEU A 30 5.12 10.37 7.59
N ALA A 31 5.02 11.14 6.50
CA ALA A 31 6.18 11.83 5.92
C ALA A 31 6.86 12.76 6.94
N VAL A 32 6.09 13.52 7.72
CA VAL A 32 6.63 14.36 8.80
C VAL A 32 7.25 13.51 9.91
N LEU A 33 6.57 12.45 10.36
CA LEU A 33 7.05 11.56 11.41
C LEU A 33 8.38 10.87 11.03
N TYR A 34 8.51 10.46 9.77
CA TYR A 34 9.71 9.80 9.24
C TYR A 34 10.74 10.77 8.64
N LYS A 35 10.51 12.08 8.78
CA LYS A 35 11.41 13.15 8.33
C LYS A 35 11.80 13.02 6.85
N LEU A 36 10.84 12.66 6.02
CA LEU A 36 11.06 12.62 4.58
C LEU A 36 11.36 14.02 4.04
N ASN A 37 12.26 14.11 3.07
CA ASN A 37 12.47 15.37 2.35
C ASN A 37 11.26 15.72 1.46
N GLN A 38 11.26 16.91 0.85
CA GLN A 38 10.11 17.37 0.05
C GLN A 38 9.84 16.46 -1.14
N ALA A 39 10.87 15.99 -1.84
CA ALA A 39 10.71 15.12 -3.01
C ALA A 39 10.12 13.75 -2.61
N GLU A 40 10.59 13.15 -1.55
CA GLU A 40 10.04 11.90 -1.00
C GLU A 40 8.60 12.08 -0.51
N THR A 41 8.32 13.20 0.17
CA THR A 41 6.96 13.55 0.62
C THR A 41 6.00 13.67 -0.56
N ASP A 42 6.43 14.33 -1.64
CA ASP A 42 5.60 14.49 -2.84
C ASP A 42 5.36 13.14 -3.53
N LYS A 43 6.37 12.28 -3.64
CA LYS A 43 6.21 10.91 -4.17
C LYS A 43 5.23 10.09 -3.34
N LEU A 44 5.35 10.10 -2.01
CA LEU A 44 4.45 9.37 -1.11
C LEU A 44 3.01 9.85 -1.24
N ARG A 45 2.80 11.17 -1.35
CA ARG A 45 1.48 11.76 -1.54
C ARG A 45 0.85 11.42 -2.89
N VAL A 46 1.66 11.47 -3.97
CA VAL A 46 1.22 11.05 -5.31
C VAL A 46 0.82 9.57 -5.29
N ALA A 47 1.66 8.72 -4.71
CA ALA A 47 1.34 7.29 -4.56
C ALA A 47 0.05 7.08 -3.76
N GLY A 48 -0.16 7.83 -2.67
CA GLY A 48 -1.38 7.79 -1.86
C GLY A 48 -2.64 8.21 -2.65
N LEU A 49 -2.55 9.23 -3.52
CA LEU A 49 -3.66 9.65 -4.36
C LEU A 49 -3.98 8.68 -5.49
N LEU A 50 -2.99 7.92 -5.99
CA LEU A 50 -3.15 7.06 -7.17
C LEU A 50 -3.25 5.57 -6.85
N HIS A 51 -3.03 5.14 -5.58
CA HIS A 51 -2.91 3.72 -5.25
C HIS A 51 -4.13 2.87 -5.64
N ASP A 52 -5.31 3.44 -5.54
CA ASP A 52 -6.60 2.78 -5.80
C ASP A 52 -7.30 3.27 -7.09
N ILE A 53 -6.55 3.90 -8.02
CA ILE A 53 -7.09 4.54 -9.23
C ILE A 53 -7.94 3.60 -10.11
N THR A 54 -7.70 2.29 -10.08
CA THR A 54 -8.48 1.29 -10.81
C THR A 54 -9.35 0.42 -9.92
N LYS A 55 -9.52 0.78 -8.64
CA LYS A 55 -10.23 -0.07 -7.65
C LYS A 55 -11.71 -0.28 -7.96
N GLU A 56 -12.35 0.68 -8.61
CA GLU A 56 -13.76 0.62 -8.98
C GLU A 56 -13.99 0.00 -10.37
N VAL A 57 -12.90 -0.34 -11.10
CA VAL A 57 -12.98 -1.08 -12.36
C VAL A 57 -13.37 -2.53 -12.06
N ASP A 58 -14.36 -3.03 -12.77
CA ASP A 58 -14.83 -4.41 -12.60
C ASP A 58 -13.80 -5.45 -13.10
N PHE A 59 -14.06 -6.74 -12.83
CA PHE A 59 -13.09 -7.79 -13.15
C PHE A 59 -12.78 -7.87 -14.64
N LYS A 60 -13.78 -7.66 -15.50
CA LYS A 60 -13.57 -7.66 -16.97
C LYS A 60 -12.68 -6.51 -17.39
N GLY A 61 -12.97 -5.30 -16.91
CA GLY A 61 -12.13 -4.13 -17.16
C GLY A 61 -10.72 -4.27 -16.62
N GLN A 62 -10.54 -4.94 -15.46
CA GLN A 62 -9.20 -5.24 -14.95
C GLN A 62 -8.40 -6.14 -15.91
N LEU A 63 -9.05 -7.16 -16.51
CA LEU A 63 -8.40 -8.02 -17.51
C LEU A 63 -8.07 -7.27 -18.81
N GLU A 64 -8.97 -6.40 -19.28
CA GLU A 64 -8.73 -5.54 -20.43
C GLU A 64 -7.54 -4.59 -20.20
N LEU A 65 -7.39 -4.06 -18.97
CA LEU A 65 -6.21 -3.28 -18.59
C LEU A 65 -4.93 -4.13 -18.56
N CYS A 66 -5.01 -5.37 -18.07
CA CYS A 66 -3.87 -6.29 -18.09
C CYS A 66 -3.41 -6.57 -19.53
N GLU A 67 -4.34 -6.81 -20.45
CA GLU A 67 -4.04 -7.01 -21.87
C GLU A 67 -3.47 -5.74 -22.50
N LYS A 68 -4.13 -4.60 -22.30
CA LYS A 68 -3.71 -3.29 -22.85
C LYS A 68 -2.27 -2.93 -22.52
N TYR A 69 -1.85 -3.19 -21.27
CA TYR A 69 -0.53 -2.82 -20.78
C TYR A 69 0.46 -3.99 -20.75
N ASN A 70 0.11 -5.17 -21.32
CA ASN A 70 0.94 -6.39 -21.29
C ASN A 70 1.42 -6.74 -19.86
N ILE A 71 0.53 -6.66 -18.88
CA ILE A 71 0.87 -6.92 -17.48
C ILE A 71 1.06 -8.42 -17.30
N GLU A 72 2.28 -8.82 -16.94
CA GLU A 72 2.54 -10.17 -16.47
C GLU A 72 2.06 -10.31 -15.00
N TYR A 73 1.24 -11.34 -14.76
CA TYR A 73 0.73 -11.65 -13.43
C TYR A 73 0.65 -13.17 -13.21
N ASP A 74 0.79 -13.59 -11.95
CA ASP A 74 0.57 -14.98 -11.57
C ASP A 74 -0.90 -15.37 -11.86
N PRO A 75 -1.17 -16.50 -12.57
CA PRO A 75 -2.55 -16.96 -12.79
C PRO A 75 -3.38 -17.10 -11.51
N LEU A 76 -2.74 -17.29 -10.34
CA LEU A 76 -3.41 -17.30 -9.05
C LEU A 76 -4.06 -15.97 -8.72
N LEU A 77 -3.55 -14.85 -9.27
CA LEU A 77 -4.14 -13.51 -9.09
C LEU A 77 -5.57 -13.44 -9.64
N LEU A 78 -5.90 -14.24 -10.67
CA LEU A 78 -7.28 -14.35 -11.19
C LEU A 78 -8.24 -14.96 -10.17
N LYS A 79 -7.74 -15.71 -9.19
CA LYS A 79 -8.50 -16.25 -8.06
C LYS A 79 -8.63 -15.27 -6.90
N THR A 80 -7.85 -14.20 -6.95
CA THR A 80 -7.86 -13.10 -5.98
C THR A 80 -8.07 -11.75 -6.68
N PRO A 81 -9.17 -11.56 -7.44
CA PRO A 81 -9.32 -10.47 -8.39
C PRO A 81 -9.25 -9.08 -7.73
N LYS A 82 -9.51 -9.01 -6.43
CA LYS A 82 -9.37 -7.77 -5.66
C LYS A 82 -7.95 -7.22 -5.61
N LEU A 83 -6.92 -8.03 -5.94
CA LEU A 83 -5.52 -7.59 -5.96
C LEU A 83 -5.09 -7.04 -7.32
N LEU A 84 -5.85 -7.30 -8.41
CA LEU A 84 -5.52 -6.81 -9.75
C LEU A 84 -5.40 -5.28 -9.81
N HIS A 85 -6.21 -4.55 -9.03
CA HIS A 85 -6.17 -3.09 -9.03
C HIS A 85 -4.80 -2.51 -8.68
N ALA A 86 -3.98 -3.19 -7.90
CA ALA A 86 -2.66 -2.69 -7.54
C ALA A 86 -1.70 -2.71 -8.77
N VAL A 87 -1.74 -3.78 -9.56
CA VAL A 87 -0.90 -3.90 -10.75
C VAL A 87 -1.44 -3.05 -11.90
N THR A 88 -2.75 -3.07 -12.16
CA THR A 88 -3.37 -2.25 -13.21
C THR A 88 -3.33 -0.76 -12.85
N GLY A 89 -3.53 -0.42 -11.57
CA GLY A 89 -3.45 0.95 -11.06
C GLY A 89 -2.06 1.56 -11.23
N ALA A 90 -1.00 0.78 -11.02
CA ALA A 90 0.37 1.24 -11.26
C ALA A 90 0.60 1.57 -12.75
N GLU A 91 0.11 0.73 -13.67
CA GLU A 91 0.25 0.99 -15.11
C GLU A 91 -0.59 2.19 -15.56
N VAL A 92 -1.86 2.28 -15.15
CA VAL A 92 -2.71 3.45 -15.44
C VAL A 92 -2.06 4.72 -14.89
N ALA A 93 -1.60 4.70 -13.64
CA ALA A 93 -0.95 5.87 -13.04
C ALA A 93 0.29 6.30 -13.80
N ARG A 94 1.15 5.37 -14.26
CA ARG A 94 2.35 5.66 -15.03
C ARG A 94 2.02 6.25 -16.42
N ASN A 95 1.01 5.70 -17.08
CA ASN A 95 0.65 6.13 -18.44
C ASN A 95 -0.12 7.45 -18.45
N ASP A 96 -1.02 7.67 -17.49
CA ASP A 96 -1.87 8.86 -17.47
C ASP A 96 -1.22 10.05 -16.75
N PHE A 97 -0.24 9.77 -15.86
CA PHE A 97 0.48 10.78 -15.08
C PHE A 97 2.03 10.66 -15.18
N PRO A 98 2.60 10.54 -16.40
CA PRO A 98 4.02 10.21 -16.59
C PRO A 98 5.00 11.25 -16.01
N SER A 99 4.56 12.50 -15.82
CA SER A 99 5.40 13.57 -15.30
C SER A 99 5.61 13.51 -13.76
N ILE A 100 4.78 12.73 -13.05
CA ILE A 100 4.79 12.66 -11.59
C ILE A 100 4.88 11.21 -11.05
N VAL A 101 4.75 10.22 -11.91
CA VAL A 101 4.85 8.80 -11.54
C VAL A 101 6.16 8.24 -12.06
N ASP A 102 7.20 8.33 -11.22
CA ASP A 102 8.48 7.66 -11.45
C ASP A 102 8.44 6.19 -10.99
N ASP A 103 9.58 5.49 -11.08
CA ASP A 103 9.68 4.09 -10.64
C ASP A 103 9.41 3.90 -9.15
N THR A 104 9.70 4.89 -8.32
CA THR A 104 9.41 4.83 -6.88
C THR A 104 7.90 4.85 -6.63
N VAL A 105 7.18 5.80 -7.23
CA VAL A 105 5.73 5.93 -7.12
C VAL A 105 5.04 4.71 -7.73
N TYR A 106 5.46 4.29 -8.92
CA TYR A 106 4.93 3.11 -9.60
C TYR A 106 5.05 1.85 -8.74
N ASN A 107 6.24 1.57 -8.20
CA ASN A 107 6.47 0.38 -7.39
C ASN A 107 5.66 0.41 -6.08
N ALA A 108 5.53 1.58 -5.44
CA ALA A 108 4.72 1.74 -4.25
C ALA A 108 3.24 1.42 -4.54
N ILE A 109 2.68 1.96 -5.63
CA ILE A 109 1.30 1.65 -6.05
C ILE A 109 1.17 0.16 -6.35
N ARG A 110 2.11 -0.43 -7.12
CA ARG A 110 2.06 -1.83 -7.52
C ARG A 110 2.06 -2.80 -6.34
N CYS A 111 2.75 -2.47 -5.25
CA CYS A 111 2.91 -3.38 -4.11
C CYS A 111 2.07 -2.99 -2.87
N HIS A 112 1.25 -1.94 -2.91
CA HIS A 112 0.57 -1.42 -1.72
C HIS A 112 -0.37 -2.43 -1.03
N SER A 113 -0.87 -3.44 -1.77
CA SER A 113 -1.79 -4.45 -1.22
C SER A 113 -1.10 -5.70 -0.68
N THR A 114 0.06 -6.07 -1.23
CA THR A 114 0.75 -7.35 -0.92
C THR A 114 2.16 -7.16 -0.36
N GLY A 115 2.68 -5.94 -0.43
CA GLY A 115 4.09 -5.69 -0.21
C GLY A 115 4.97 -6.28 -1.32
N ARG A 116 6.27 -6.23 -1.11
CA ARG A 116 7.34 -6.87 -1.89
C ARG A 116 8.59 -7.05 -1.04
N ASN A 117 9.54 -7.85 -1.51
CA ASN A 117 10.87 -7.89 -0.91
C ASN A 117 11.57 -6.54 -1.12
N ASN A 118 12.47 -6.17 -0.22
CA ASN A 118 13.22 -4.91 -0.29
C ASN A 118 12.34 -3.66 -0.45
N MET A 119 11.24 -3.58 0.30
CA MET A 119 10.40 -2.38 0.33
C MET A 119 11.22 -1.16 0.78
N ASN A 120 11.22 -0.10 -0.04
CA ASN A 120 11.77 1.19 0.38
C ASN A 120 10.80 1.91 1.34
N ILE A 121 11.20 3.06 1.86
CA ILE A 121 10.40 3.80 2.83
C ILE A 121 9.04 4.23 2.25
N ILE A 122 8.96 4.59 0.97
CA ILE A 122 7.72 5.02 0.32
C ILE A 122 6.73 3.83 0.19
N ASP A 123 7.23 2.64 -0.19
CA ASP A 123 6.43 1.41 -0.24
C ASP A 123 5.82 1.10 1.13
N LYS A 124 6.66 1.12 2.17
CA LYS A 124 6.28 0.81 3.55
C LYS A 124 5.24 1.80 4.09
N LEU A 125 5.47 3.10 3.87
CA LEU A 125 4.58 4.14 4.37
C LEU A 125 3.25 4.18 3.63
N LEU A 126 3.23 3.93 2.33
CA LEU A 126 1.97 3.82 1.58
C LEU A 126 1.12 2.64 2.07
N LEU A 127 1.73 1.45 2.20
CA LEU A 127 1.03 0.25 2.69
C LEU A 127 0.45 0.48 4.09
N LEU A 128 1.24 1.10 4.99
CA LEU A 128 0.75 1.44 6.32
C LEU A 128 -0.38 2.48 6.26
N SER A 129 -0.22 3.55 5.47
CA SER A 129 -1.22 4.62 5.33
C SER A 129 -2.56 4.10 4.86
N ASP A 130 -2.57 3.25 3.82
CA ASP A 130 -3.79 2.61 3.33
C ASP A 130 -4.50 1.81 4.43
N TYR A 131 -3.73 1.10 5.26
CA TYR A 131 -4.30 0.27 6.32
C TYR A 131 -4.86 1.09 7.50
N ILE A 132 -4.17 2.19 7.91
CA ILE A 132 -4.47 2.90 9.14
C ILE A 132 -5.20 4.24 8.98
N GLU A 133 -5.51 4.71 7.76
CA GLU A 133 -6.19 5.99 7.56
C GLU A 133 -7.54 6.05 8.32
N LYS A 134 -7.97 7.27 8.71
CA LYS A 134 -9.02 7.49 9.72
C LYS A 134 -10.42 7.07 9.29
N THR A 135 -10.71 6.99 7.98
CA THR A 135 -12.03 6.59 7.51
C THR A 135 -12.27 5.09 7.64
N ARG A 136 -11.20 4.28 7.70
CA ARG A 136 -11.29 2.84 7.94
C ARG A 136 -11.74 2.54 9.36
N LYS A 137 -12.91 1.90 9.50
CA LYS A 137 -13.53 1.53 10.79
C LYS A 137 -13.45 0.03 11.12
N PHE A 138 -12.83 -0.77 10.24
CA PHE A 138 -12.61 -2.20 10.50
C PHE A 138 -11.77 -2.39 11.76
N LYS A 139 -12.10 -3.44 12.54
CA LYS A 139 -11.46 -3.70 13.84
C LYS A 139 -9.93 -3.77 13.76
N ASP A 140 -9.42 -4.44 12.73
CA ASP A 140 -7.99 -4.62 12.54
C ASP A 140 -7.29 -3.30 12.15
N CYS A 141 -7.91 -2.48 11.31
CA CYS A 141 -7.41 -1.14 10.99
C CYS A 141 -7.34 -0.25 12.22
N VAL A 142 -8.40 -0.25 13.04
CA VAL A 142 -8.44 0.52 14.31
C VAL A 142 -7.38 -0.01 15.29
N LYS A 143 -7.22 -1.34 15.38
CA LYS A 143 -6.23 -1.97 16.26
C LYS A 143 -4.80 -1.60 15.84
N LEU A 144 -4.48 -1.71 14.54
CA LEU A 144 -3.16 -1.37 14.02
C LEU A 144 -2.86 0.12 14.18
N ARG A 145 -3.82 1.01 13.88
CA ARG A 145 -3.69 2.45 14.08
C ARG A 145 -3.34 2.79 15.53
N LYS A 146 -4.07 2.21 16.51
CA LYS A 146 -3.78 2.39 17.93
C LYS A 146 -2.41 1.85 18.31
N TYR A 147 -2.05 0.65 17.81
CA TYR A 147 -0.75 0.04 18.07
C TYR A 147 0.38 0.97 17.62
N PHE A 148 0.30 1.50 16.39
CA PHE A 148 1.30 2.37 15.80
C PHE A 148 1.40 3.72 16.54
N TYR A 149 0.29 4.46 16.63
CA TYR A 149 0.30 5.82 17.17
C TYR A 149 0.59 5.89 18.68
N ASN A 150 0.29 4.85 19.44
CA ASN A 150 0.65 4.82 20.87
C ASN A 150 2.16 4.64 21.09
N ARG A 151 2.92 4.20 20.08
CA ARG A 151 4.34 3.85 20.18
C ARG A 151 5.27 4.76 19.36
N VAL A 152 4.76 5.46 18.36
CA VAL A 152 5.58 6.19 17.38
C VAL A 152 6.50 7.27 17.98
N ASN A 153 6.23 7.73 19.20
CA ASN A 153 7.05 8.71 19.91
C ASN A 153 8.00 8.08 20.95
N THR A 154 7.86 6.81 21.26
CA THR A 154 8.65 6.11 22.30
C THR A 154 9.58 5.05 21.72
N ASP A 155 9.20 4.43 20.62
CA ASP A 155 9.91 3.32 20.01
C ASP A 155 10.83 3.80 18.86
N ASP A 156 11.78 2.96 18.47
CA ASP A 156 12.51 3.14 17.22
C ASP A 156 11.50 3.09 16.06
N ARG A 157 11.41 4.19 15.34
CA ARG A 157 10.35 4.36 14.32
C ARG A 157 10.50 3.39 13.16
N MET A 158 11.72 3.02 12.76
CA MET A 158 11.91 2.07 11.65
C MET A 158 11.52 0.66 12.08
N LYS A 159 11.93 0.24 13.27
CA LYS A 159 11.49 -1.04 13.85
C LYS A 159 9.99 -1.08 14.06
N LEU A 160 9.40 0.00 14.57
CA LEU A 160 7.94 0.10 14.74
C LEU A 160 7.19 0.01 13.41
N LEU A 161 7.71 0.63 12.33
CA LEU A 161 7.12 0.53 11.00
C LEU A 161 7.10 -0.92 10.53
N ASP A 162 8.22 -1.61 10.62
CA ASP A 162 8.33 -3.01 10.20
C ASP A 162 7.43 -3.92 11.06
N ASP A 163 7.37 -3.69 12.37
CA ASP A 163 6.45 -4.42 13.27
C ASP A 163 4.98 -4.17 12.93
N ALA A 164 4.62 -2.93 12.60
CA ALA A 164 3.26 -2.60 12.17
C ALA A 164 2.90 -3.27 10.84
N LEU A 165 3.83 -3.33 9.88
CA LEU A 165 3.62 -4.02 8.61
C LEU A 165 3.52 -5.54 8.78
N ILE A 166 4.40 -6.16 9.57
CA ILE A 166 4.29 -7.59 9.91
C ILE A 166 2.92 -7.87 10.54
N MET A 167 2.50 -7.04 11.49
CA MET A 167 1.18 -7.17 12.12
C MET A 167 0.03 -7.02 11.11
N SER A 168 0.13 -6.12 10.14
CA SER A 168 -0.89 -5.96 9.10
C SER A 168 -1.01 -7.20 8.21
N PHE A 169 0.12 -7.78 7.81
CA PHE A 169 0.16 -9.02 7.04
C PHE A 169 -0.39 -10.20 7.84
N ASP A 170 -0.01 -10.33 9.12
CA ASP A 170 -0.51 -11.40 10.00
C ASP A 170 -2.04 -11.32 10.17
N MET A 171 -2.59 -10.12 10.32
CA MET A 171 -4.05 -9.89 10.40
C MET A 171 -4.73 -10.29 9.09
N THR A 172 -4.18 -9.86 7.93
CA THR A 172 -4.71 -10.19 6.60
C THR A 172 -4.68 -11.70 6.35
N ILE A 173 -3.55 -12.35 6.60
CA ILE A 173 -3.41 -13.81 6.44
C ILE A 173 -4.40 -14.55 7.35
N LYS A 174 -4.51 -14.13 8.61
CA LYS A 174 -5.44 -14.74 9.58
C LYS A 174 -6.90 -14.60 9.14
N GLU A 175 -7.29 -13.45 8.62
CA GLU A 175 -8.65 -13.24 8.07
C GLU A 175 -8.90 -14.14 6.88
N LEU A 176 -7.95 -14.21 5.92
CA LEU A 176 -8.07 -15.06 4.73
C LEU A 176 -8.17 -16.55 5.10
N LEU A 177 -7.35 -17.02 6.06
CA LEU A 177 -7.42 -18.39 6.58
C LEU A 177 -8.77 -18.69 7.22
N LYS A 178 -9.28 -17.78 8.07
CA LYS A 178 -10.58 -17.92 8.72
C LYS A 178 -11.72 -18.03 7.71
N ASP A 179 -11.64 -17.28 6.63
CA ASP A 179 -12.67 -17.22 5.60
C ASP A 179 -12.50 -18.29 4.51
N GLY A 180 -11.48 -19.17 4.61
CA GLY A 180 -11.16 -20.19 3.61
C GLY A 180 -10.80 -19.58 2.24
N ARG A 181 -10.22 -18.38 2.22
CA ARG A 181 -9.82 -17.68 0.99
C ARG A 181 -8.37 -17.94 0.63
N ILE A 182 -8.06 -17.84 -0.66
CA ILE A 182 -6.70 -17.98 -1.17
C ILE A 182 -5.84 -16.83 -0.62
N ILE A 183 -4.64 -17.20 -0.14
CA ILE A 183 -3.62 -16.25 0.28
C ILE A 183 -2.67 -16.03 -0.88
N ASP A 184 -2.49 -14.78 -1.27
CA ASP A 184 -1.49 -14.39 -2.25
C ASP A 184 -0.07 -14.67 -1.71
N LEU A 185 0.76 -15.33 -2.52
CA LEU A 185 2.10 -15.74 -2.10
C LEU A 185 3.02 -14.56 -1.83
N GLN A 186 2.83 -13.42 -2.52
CA GLN A 186 3.64 -12.23 -2.29
C GLN A 186 3.38 -11.64 -0.90
N THR A 187 2.13 -11.68 -0.41
CA THR A 187 1.80 -11.29 0.97
C THR A 187 2.60 -12.08 2.01
N VAL A 188 2.70 -13.40 1.82
CA VAL A 188 3.48 -14.28 2.71
C VAL A 188 4.99 -13.98 2.59
N ARG A 189 5.49 -13.81 1.37
CA ARG A 189 6.90 -13.48 1.11
C ARG A 189 7.30 -12.15 1.74
N SER A 190 6.48 -11.12 1.57
CA SER A 190 6.72 -9.78 2.13
C SER A 190 6.75 -9.80 3.66
N ARG A 191 5.79 -10.49 4.27
CA ARG A 191 5.75 -10.71 5.71
C ARG A 191 7.01 -11.43 6.21
N ASN A 192 7.41 -12.51 5.58
CA ASN A 192 8.57 -13.32 5.98
C ASN A 192 9.88 -12.56 5.75
N TYR A 193 9.96 -11.77 4.68
CA TYR A 193 11.11 -10.90 4.41
C TYR A 193 11.35 -9.92 5.57
N LEU A 194 10.33 -9.15 5.97
CA LEU A 194 10.45 -8.20 7.08
C LEU A 194 10.76 -8.91 8.41
N LEU A 195 10.18 -10.09 8.65
CA LEU A 195 10.47 -10.86 9.86
C LEU A 195 11.92 -11.34 9.88
N ASN A 196 12.46 -11.80 8.75
CA ASN A 196 13.84 -12.23 8.64
C ASN A 196 14.80 -11.06 8.92
N GLU A 197 14.59 -9.89 8.31
CA GLU A 197 15.40 -8.69 8.57
C GLU A 197 15.40 -8.31 10.07
N LYS A 198 14.23 -8.43 10.72
CA LYS A 198 14.12 -8.20 12.16
C LYS A 198 14.92 -9.21 12.98
N LEU A 199 14.90 -10.49 12.63
CA LEU A 199 15.64 -11.53 13.33
C LEU A 199 17.16 -11.32 13.16
N GLU A 200 17.62 -11.06 11.93
CA GLU A 200 19.04 -10.79 11.66
C GLU A 200 19.56 -9.57 12.41
N SER A 201 18.77 -8.49 12.51
CA SER A 201 19.16 -7.29 13.27
C SER A 201 19.29 -7.54 14.77
N ASN A 202 18.62 -8.54 15.33
CA ASN A 202 18.76 -8.90 16.74
C ASN A 202 20.04 -9.70 17.00
N TYR A 203 20.46 -10.58 16.06
CA TYR A 203 21.71 -11.37 16.18
C TYR A 203 22.98 -10.51 16.03
N THR A 204 22.91 -9.37 15.33
CA THR A 204 24.07 -8.48 15.15
C THR A 204 24.28 -7.50 16.33
N ASN A 205 23.35 -7.46 17.28
CA ASN A 205 23.41 -6.60 18.46
C ASN A 205 23.70 -7.37 19.76
N GLU A 206 23.94 -8.69 19.67
CA GLU A 206 24.49 -9.56 20.73
C GLU A 206 25.98 -9.79 20.52
#